data_0f6f64c9616109f1cdde7a8a832357eb
#
_entry.id   0f6f64c9616109f1cdde7a8a832357eb
#
_cell.length_a   1.000
_cell.length_b   1.000
_cell.length_c   1.000
_cell.angle_alpha   90.00
_cell.angle_beta   90.00
_cell.angle_gamma   90.00
#
_symmetry.space_group_name_H-M   'P 1'
#
loop_
_entity.id
_entity.type
_entity.pdbx_description
1 polymer ?
#
loop_
_entity_poly.entity_id
_entity_poly.type
_entity_poly.pdbx_seq_one_letter_code
_entity_poly.pdbx_strand_id
1 'polypeptide(L)'
;AKLDHVFLTTSGAMAVENGIKMAFQKKFPADRILAFANCFHGRTTGVSQITDKPYYREGLPDTLKVDYVPFNAESAVKHLEKHIARHPGKHSCMVAELIQGEGGFNVGDKKILQDIARCLKKHDILFFVDEVQSFARTYKPFAFQMFELDEYIDLVCVGKSTQVCATIFKEDVKPRPGLVSQTFTGATSSLFAAD
;
A
#
# COMPACT_ATOMS: atom_id res chain seq x y z
N ALA A 1 -0.40 7.54 13.48
CA ALA A 1 0.31 6.28 13.24
C ALA A 1 1.66 6.30 13.97
N LYS A 2 2.03 5.18 14.55
CA LYS A 2 3.38 5.01 15.13
C LYS A 2 4.24 4.27 14.10
N LEU A 3 4.76 5.04 13.14
CA LEU A 3 5.60 4.57 12.04
C LEU A 3 7.06 4.85 12.42
N ASP A 4 7.74 3.86 12.96
CA ASP A 4 9.04 4.04 13.64
C ASP A 4 10.24 3.86 12.70
N HIS A 5 10.02 3.27 11.51
CA HIS A 5 11.08 2.89 10.59
C HIS A 5 10.83 3.41 9.18
N VAL A 6 11.93 3.71 8.47
CA VAL A 6 11.92 4.11 7.07
C VAL A 6 12.96 3.32 6.29
N PHE A 7 12.57 2.83 5.11
CA PHE A 7 13.49 2.30 4.11
C PHE A 7 13.38 3.13 2.84
N LEU A 8 14.46 3.84 2.50
CA LEU A 8 14.52 4.69 1.31
C LEU A 8 14.63 3.86 0.04
N THR A 9 14.09 4.37 -1.06
CA THR A 9 14.11 3.69 -2.35
C THR A 9 14.03 4.69 -3.51
N THR A 10 14.31 4.22 -4.72
CA THR A 10 14.45 5.07 -5.91
C THR A 10 13.14 5.34 -6.67
N SER A 11 12.07 4.62 -6.36
CA SER A 11 10.77 4.83 -7.02
C SER A 11 9.60 4.40 -6.16
N GLY A 12 8.40 4.95 -6.42
CA GLY A 12 7.17 4.55 -5.74
C GLY A 12 6.86 3.06 -5.93
N ALA A 13 7.06 2.53 -7.14
CA ALA A 13 6.87 1.10 -7.39
C ALA A 13 7.78 0.23 -6.50
N MET A 14 9.04 0.62 -6.32
CA MET A 14 9.96 -0.09 -5.42
C MET A 14 9.59 0.09 -3.95
N ALA A 15 9.02 1.23 -3.56
CA ALA A 15 8.50 1.42 -2.22
C ALA A 15 7.33 0.45 -1.95
N VAL A 16 6.42 0.27 -2.90
CA VAL A 16 5.33 -0.70 -2.80
C VAL A 16 5.88 -2.14 -2.79
N GLU A 17 6.83 -2.50 -3.68
CA GLU A 17 7.48 -3.83 -3.68
C GLU A 17 8.06 -4.18 -2.30
N ASN A 18 8.78 -3.24 -1.69
CA ASN A 18 9.35 -3.45 -0.36
C ASN A 18 8.27 -3.67 0.70
N GLY A 19 7.21 -2.87 0.67
CA GLY A 19 6.09 -3.00 1.61
C GLY A 19 5.37 -4.34 1.50
N ILE A 20 5.07 -4.82 0.29
CA ILE A 20 4.42 -6.12 0.11
C ILE A 20 5.33 -7.29 0.51
N LYS A 21 6.65 -7.20 0.27
CA LYS A 21 7.62 -8.18 0.77
C LYS A 21 7.60 -8.27 2.30
N MET A 22 7.59 -7.10 2.98
CA MET A 22 7.49 -7.03 4.43
C MET A 22 6.17 -7.64 4.92
N ALA A 23 5.05 -7.30 4.26
CA ALA A 23 3.73 -7.83 4.61
C ALA A 23 3.66 -9.35 4.46
N PHE A 24 4.17 -9.90 3.36
CA PHE A 24 4.23 -11.36 3.17
C PHE A 24 5.12 -12.04 4.20
N GLN A 25 6.30 -11.47 4.51
CA GLN A 25 7.19 -12.06 5.52
C GLN A 25 6.53 -12.05 6.91
N LYS A 26 5.86 -10.96 7.28
CA LYS A 26 5.14 -10.84 8.56
C LYS A 26 3.96 -11.79 8.66
N LYS A 27 3.22 -11.96 7.57
CA LYS A 27 1.96 -12.74 7.55
C LYS A 27 2.12 -14.14 6.92
N PHE A 28 3.34 -14.64 6.80
CA PHE A 28 3.55 -16.02 6.30
C PHE A 28 2.67 -17.02 7.08
N PRO A 29 1.93 -17.95 6.42
CA PRO A 29 1.97 -18.31 5.00
C PRO A 29 0.86 -17.66 4.12
N ALA A 30 0.48 -16.41 4.40
CA ALA A 30 -0.44 -15.67 3.54
C ALA A 30 0.20 -15.46 2.16
N ASP A 31 -0.59 -15.57 1.09
CA ASP A 31 -0.13 -15.52 -0.30
C ASP A 31 -1.00 -14.64 -1.21
N ARG A 32 -1.87 -13.82 -0.61
CA ARG A 32 -2.82 -12.94 -1.32
C ARG A 32 -2.72 -11.50 -0.83
N ILE A 33 -3.12 -10.59 -1.69
CA ILE A 33 -3.22 -9.15 -1.42
C ILE A 33 -4.65 -8.69 -1.72
N LEU A 34 -5.15 -7.76 -0.93
CA LEU A 34 -6.35 -6.98 -1.21
C LEU A 34 -5.95 -5.63 -1.82
N ALA A 35 -6.72 -5.13 -2.78
CA ALA A 35 -6.54 -3.80 -3.35
C ALA A 35 -7.88 -3.20 -3.75
N PHE A 36 -7.93 -1.89 -3.99
CA PHE A 36 -9.10 -1.28 -4.57
C PHE A 36 -9.16 -1.49 -6.10
N ALA A 37 -10.36 -1.61 -6.63
CA ALA A 37 -10.57 -1.52 -8.07
C ALA A 37 -10.08 -0.16 -8.60
N ASN A 38 -9.63 -0.12 -9.84
CA ASN A 38 -9.04 1.06 -10.50
C ASN A 38 -7.75 1.61 -9.88
N CYS A 39 -7.11 0.90 -8.95
CA CYS A 39 -5.88 1.35 -8.31
C CYS A 39 -4.67 1.35 -9.25
N PHE A 40 -3.67 2.16 -8.87
CA PHE A 40 -2.37 2.18 -9.52
C PHE A 40 -1.24 2.22 -8.48
N HIS A 41 -0.36 1.22 -8.49
CA HIS A 41 0.73 1.08 -7.53
C HIS A 41 2.12 1.00 -8.18
N GLY A 42 2.18 1.04 -9.50
CA GLY A 42 3.44 0.96 -10.26
C GLY A 42 3.44 -0.11 -11.34
N ARG A 43 4.64 -0.33 -11.94
CA ARG A 43 4.81 -1.18 -13.13
C ARG A 43 5.98 -2.16 -13.04
N THR A 44 6.52 -2.43 -11.87
CA THR A 44 7.43 -3.58 -11.70
C THR A 44 6.65 -4.88 -11.93
N THR A 45 7.34 -5.98 -12.20
CA THR A 45 6.68 -7.27 -12.50
C THR A 45 5.72 -7.70 -11.38
N GLY A 46 6.08 -7.47 -10.12
CA GLY A 46 5.19 -7.77 -8.98
C GLY A 46 4.08 -6.76 -8.81
N VAL A 47 4.42 -5.47 -8.71
CA VAL A 47 3.43 -4.42 -8.42
C VAL A 47 2.44 -4.20 -9.56
N SER A 48 2.81 -4.48 -10.83
CA SER A 48 1.87 -4.45 -11.95
C SER A 48 0.70 -5.44 -11.79
N GLN A 49 0.88 -6.50 -10.99
CA GLN A 49 -0.20 -7.44 -10.67
C GLN A 49 -1.24 -6.83 -9.74
N ILE A 50 -0.82 -5.86 -8.87
CA ILE A 50 -1.72 -5.16 -7.95
C ILE A 50 -2.43 -4.00 -8.67
N THR A 51 -1.74 -3.32 -9.58
CA THR A 51 -2.31 -2.26 -10.41
C THR A 51 -3.48 -2.80 -11.23
N ASP A 52 -4.69 -2.25 -11.01
CA ASP A 52 -5.91 -2.69 -11.73
C ASP A 52 -6.01 -2.04 -13.11
N LYS A 53 -4.99 -2.28 -13.92
CA LYS A 53 -4.86 -1.86 -15.32
C LYS A 53 -4.26 -3.03 -16.12
N PRO A 54 -5.09 -3.96 -16.64
CA PRO A 54 -4.60 -5.19 -17.29
C PRO A 54 -3.58 -4.96 -18.39
N TYR A 55 -3.72 -3.89 -19.16
CA TYR A 55 -2.79 -3.55 -20.23
C TYR A 55 -1.36 -3.23 -19.79
N TYR A 56 -1.14 -2.88 -18.50
CA TYR A 56 0.22 -2.68 -17.98
C TYR A 56 0.97 -3.98 -17.68
N ARG A 57 0.26 -5.11 -17.61
CA ARG A 57 0.85 -6.43 -17.35
C ARG A 57 0.67 -7.42 -18.50
N GLU A 58 0.18 -6.96 -19.65
CA GLU A 58 0.04 -7.80 -20.83
C GLU A 58 1.36 -8.48 -21.18
N GLY A 59 1.35 -9.81 -21.34
CA GLY A 59 2.54 -10.60 -21.61
C GLY A 59 3.44 -10.91 -20.40
N LEU A 60 3.11 -10.42 -19.19
CA LEU A 60 3.84 -10.78 -17.97
C LEU A 60 3.20 -12.00 -17.30
N PRO A 61 4.00 -12.86 -16.65
CA PRO A 61 3.45 -13.99 -15.87
C PRO A 61 2.69 -13.48 -14.63
N ASP A 62 1.65 -14.20 -14.23
CA ASP A 62 0.95 -13.94 -12.98
C ASP A 62 1.84 -14.34 -11.80
N THR A 63 2.22 -13.38 -10.96
CA THR A 63 3.12 -13.57 -9.82
C THR A 63 2.48 -13.36 -8.48
N LEU A 64 1.37 -12.62 -8.42
CA LEU A 64 0.64 -12.29 -7.18
C LEU A 64 -0.85 -12.56 -7.33
N LYS A 65 -1.46 -13.06 -6.26
CA LYS A 65 -2.92 -13.23 -6.17
C LYS A 65 -3.52 -11.98 -5.55
N VAL A 66 -4.36 -11.27 -6.30
CA VAL A 66 -4.98 -10.02 -5.86
C VAL A 66 -6.49 -10.15 -5.89
N ASP A 67 -7.13 -9.72 -4.82
CA ASP A 67 -8.60 -9.63 -4.71
C ASP A 67 -9.00 -8.15 -4.63
N TYR A 68 -9.82 -7.69 -5.58
CA TYR A 68 -10.20 -6.29 -5.68
C TYR A 68 -11.51 -5.99 -4.96
N VAL A 69 -11.51 -4.86 -4.25
CA VAL A 69 -12.65 -4.30 -3.52
C VAL A 69 -13.11 -3.01 -4.23
N PRO A 70 -14.40 -2.78 -4.43
CA PRO A 70 -14.88 -1.54 -5.04
C PRO A 70 -14.46 -0.31 -4.22
N PHE A 71 -13.95 0.73 -4.89
CA PHE A 71 -13.60 2.00 -4.26
C PHE A 71 -14.88 2.84 -4.03
N ASN A 72 -15.00 3.50 -2.87
CA ASN A 72 -16.13 4.37 -2.50
C ASN A 72 -17.53 3.75 -2.65
N ALA A 73 -17.64 2.44 -2.60
CA ALA A 73 -18.93 1.75 -2.64
C ALA A 73 -19.40 1.37 -1.23
N GLU A 74 -20.65 1.59 -0.91
CA GLU A 74 -21.26 1.12 0.36
C GLU A 74 -21.09 -0.39 0.54
N SER A 75 -21.01 -1.13 -0.55
CA SER A 75 -20.77 -2.57 -0.55
C SER A 75 -19.31 -2.98 -0.33
N ALA A 76 -18.37 -2.03 -0.21
CA ALA A 76 -16.93 -2.32 -0.15
C ALA A 76 -16.58 -3.30 0.98
N VAL A 77 -17.07 -3.05 2.20
CA VAL A 77 -16.83 -3.93 3.35
C VAL A 77 -17.40 -5.32 3.12
N LYS A 78 -18.59 -5.43 2.52
CA LYS A 78 -19.20 -6.72 2.18
C LYS A 78 -18.35 -7.51 1.17
N HIS A 79 -17.77 -6.82 0.17
CA HIS A 79 -16.84 -7.46 -0.79
C HIS A 79 -15.55 -7.91 -0.09
N LEU A 80 -15.01 -7.06 0.79
CA LEU A 80 -13.82 -7.37 1.59
C LEU A 80 -14.06 -8.64 2.43
N GLU A 81 -15.14 -8.69 3.22
CA GLU A 81 -15.51 -9.85 4.03
C GLU A 81 -15.71 -11.12 3.18
N LYS A 82 -16.32 -10.99 2.00
CA LYS A 82 -16.49 -12.11 1.05
C LYS A 82 -15.14 -12.67 0.59
N HIS A 83 -14.18 -11.82 0.25
CA HIS A 83 -12.82 -12.28 -0.13
C HIS A 83 -12.12 -12.96 1.03
N ILE A 84 -12.18 -12.38 2.23
CA ILE A 84 -11.59 -12.94 3.45
C ILE A 84 -12.21 -14.31 3.77
N ALA A 85 -13.54 -14.44 3.69
CA ALA A 85 -14.24 -15.70 3.94
C ALA A 85 -13.90 -16.78 2.90
N ARG A 86 -13.66 -16.39 1.63
CA ARG A 86 -13.24 -17.31 0.56
C ARG A 86 -11.82 -17.84 0.78
N HIS A 87 -10.94 -17.03 1.36
CA HIS A 87 -9.52 -17.34 1.53
C HIS A 87 -9.06 -17.02 2.97
N PRO A 88 -9.56 -17.73 3.99
CA PRO A 88 -9.30 -17.42 5.40
C PRO A 88 -7.81 -17.52 5.72
N GLY A 89 -7.26 -16.45 6.34
CA GLY A 89 -5.85 -16.36 6.73
C GLY A 89 -4.86 -16.24 5.55
N LYS A 90 -5.35 -15.96 4.33
CA LYS A 90 -4.50 -15.88 3.14
C LYS A 90 -4.14 -14.48 2.68
N HIS A 91 -4.80 -13.46 3.20
CA HIS A 91 -4.48 -12.07 2.86
C HIS A 91 -3.42 -11.52 3.80
N SER A 92 -2.29 -11.07 3.25
CA SER A 92 -1.19 -10.47 4.01
C SER A 92 -1.46 -9.01 4.35
N CYS A 93 -1.92 -8.26 3.37
CA CYS A 93 -2.25 -6.84 3.51
C CYS A 93 -3.32 -6.40 2.50
N MET A 94 -3.88 -5.23 2.75
CA MET A 94 -4.56 -4.43 1.75
C MET A 94 -3.64 -3.28 1.34
N VAL A 95 -3.31 -3.19 0.04
CA VAL A 95 -2.60 -2.03 -0.54
C VAL A 95 -3.63 -1.07 -1.08
N ALA A 96 -3.61 0.19 -0.63
CA ALA A 96 -4.67 1.14 -0.93
C ALA A 96 -4.17 2.56 -1.17
N GLU A 97 -4.57 3.17 -2.29
CA GLU A 97 -4.62 4.62 -2.43
C GLU A 97 -5.87 5.13 -1.71
N LEU A 98 -5.74 6.08 -0.79
CA LEU A 98 -6.90 6.74 -0.16
C LEU A 98 -7.46 7.86 -1.03
N ILE A 99 -6.64 8.34 -1.95
CA ILE A 99 -6.98 9.25 -3.04
C ILE A 99 -6.39 8.61 -4.29
N GLN A 100 -7.24 8.07 -5.16
CA GLN A 100 -6.77 7.40 -6.39
C GLN A 100 -6.23 8.43 -7.38
N GLY A 101 -4.96 8.33 -7.76
CA GLY A 101 -4.35 9.20 -8.76
C GLY A 101 -4.75 8.81 -10.17
N GLU A 102 -4.16 7.74 -10.69
CA GLU A 102 -4.42 7.21 -12.04
C GLU A 102 -5.85 6.67 -12.22
N GLY A 103 -6.56 6.43 -11.14
CA GLY A 103 -7.97 6.04 -11.14
C GLY A 103 -8.94 7.18 -11.43
N GLY A 104 -8.47 8.45 -11.48
CA GLY A 104 -9.29 9.62 -11.82
C GLY A 104 -9.39 10.67 -10.72
N PHE A 105 -8.41 10.78 -9.84
CA PHE A 105 -8.37 11.70 -8.68
C PHE A 105 -9.58 11.54 -7.73
N ASN A 106 -10.03 10.28 -7.59
CA ASN A 106 -11.16 9.97 -6.71
C ASN A 106 -10.71 10.05 -5.24
N VAL A 107 -11.35 10.91 -4.46
CA VAL A 107 -11.12 11.03 -3.02
C VAL A 107 -11.95 9.96 -2.29
N GLY A 108 -11.32 9.26 -1.34
CA GLY A 108 -11.98 8.23 -0.54
C GLY A 108 -13.08 8.79 0.37
N ASP A 109 -14.16 8.02 0.57
CA ASP A 109 -15.14 8.31 1.61
C ASP A 109 -14.60 7.93 2.99
N LYS A 110 -14.58 8.88 3.93
CA LYS A 110 -14.01 8.70 5.26
C LYS A 110 -14.65 7.52 6.01
N LYS A 111 -15.98 7.44 5.97
CA LYS A 111 -16.71 6.40 6.71
C LYS A 111 -16.39 5.03 6.14
N ILE A 112 -16.41 4.88 4.81
CA ILE A 112 -16.12 3.62 4.13
C ILE A 112 -14.68 3.18 4.44
N LEU A 113 -13.70 4.10 4.36
CA LEU A 113 -12.30 3.81 4.65
C LEU A 113 -12.10 3.37 6.11
N GLN A 114 -12.78 4.00 7.06
CA GLN A 114 -12.74 3.61 8.47
C GLN A 114 -13.40 2.24 8.71
N ASP A 115 -14.50 1.95 8.02
CA ASP A 115 -15.16 0.63 8.11
C ASP A 115 -14.24 -0.48 7.55
N ILE A 116 -13.57 -0.22 6.41
CA ILE A 116 -12.55 -1.11 5.85
C ILE A 116 -11.40 -1.31 6.85
N ALA A 117 -10.86 -0.24 7.42
CA ALA A 117 -9.75 -0.31 8.37
C ALA A 117 -10.11 -1.16 9.60
N ARG A 118 -11.32 -1.00 10.14
CA ARG A 118 -11.83 -1.83 11.23
C ARG A 118 -11.95 -3.30 10.83
N CYS A 119 -12.43 -3.57 9.62
CA CYS A 119 -12.53 -4.93 9.09
C CYS A 119 -11.13 -5.57 8.95
N LEU A 120 -10.16 -4.88 8.38
CA LEU A 120 -8.79 -5.37 8.24
C LEU A 120 -8.18 -5.70 9.61
N LYS A 121 -8.31 -4.79 10.58
CA LYS A 121 -7.82 -5.00 11.96
C LYS A 121 -8.47 -6.22 12.63
N LYS A 122 -9.78 -6.39 12.48
CA LYS A 122 -10.53 -7.55 13.00
C LYS A 122 -10.00 -8.89 12.45
N HIS A 123 -9.56 -8.92 11.21
CA HIS A 123 -9.06 -10.12 10.53
C HIS A 123 -7.54 -10.24 10.51
N ASP A 124 -6.82 -9.40 11.26
CA ASP A 124 -5.36 -9.38 11.36
C ASP A 124 -4.65 -9.24 9.99
N ILE A 125 -5.23 -8.42 9.10
CA ILE A 125 -4.70 -8.07 7.78
C ILE A 125 -4.04 -6.69 7.87
N LEU A 126 -2.80 -6.56 7.42
CA LEU A 126 -2.07 -5.29 7.47
C LEU A 126 -2.70 -4.25 6.54
N PHE A 127 -2.77 -3.00 7.01
CA PHE A 127 -3.21 -1.88 6.18
C PHE A 127 -1.99 -1.11 5.67
N PHE A 128 -1.71 -1.27 4.39
CA PHE A 128 -0.62 -0.62 3.67
C PHE A 128 -1.17 0.47 2.77
N VAL A 129 -0.89 1.73 3.09
CA VAL A 129 -1.38 2.88 2.33
C VAL A 129 -0.33 3.38 1.34
N ASP A 130 -0.74 3.53 0.09
CA ASP A 130 0.08 4.13 -0.97
C ASP A 130 -0.21 5.63 -1.06
N GLU A 131 0.73 6.43 -0.56
CA GLU A 131 0.69 7.88 -0.60
C GLU A 131 1.71 8.51 -1.56
N VAL A 132 2.21 7.75 -2.52
CA VAL A 132 3.13 8.27 -3.54
C VAL A 132 2.53 9.45 -4.28
N GLN A 133 1.20 9.48 -4.48
CA GLN A 133 0.50 10.60 -5.12
C GLN A 133 0.05 11.67 -4.12
N SER A 134 -0.39 11.31 -2.92
CA SER A 134 -1.09 12.19 -1.98
C SER A 134 -0.19 12.85 -0.93
N PHE A 135 0.96 12.25 -0.60
CA PHE A 135 1.88 12.78 0.41
C PHE A 135 2.25 14.24 0.15
N ALA A 136 2.13 15.08 1.18
CA ALA A 136 2.39 16.52 1.16
C ALA A 136 1.59 17.31 0.09
N ARG A 137 0.47 16.77 -0.41
CA ARG A 137 -0.43 17.40 -1.39
C ARG A 137 -1.85 17.59 -0.86
N THR A 138 -2.05 17.36 0.42
CA THR A 138 -3.32 17.56 1.12
C THR A 138 -3.13 18.55 2.27
N TYR A 139 -4.21 18.91 3.00
CA TYR A 139 -4.10 19.82 4.14
C TYR A 139 -3.44 19.18 5.38
N LYS A 140 -3.18 17.89 5.33
CA LYS A 140 -2.32 17.16 6.27
C LYS A 140 -1.13 16.58 5.51
N PRO A 141 0.02 16.36 6.17
CA PRO A 141 1.17 15.71 5.51
C PRO A 141 0.81 14.38 4.87
N PHE A 142 0.07 13.54 5.58
CA PHE A 142 -0.44 12.27 5.07
C PHE A 142 -1.95 12.30 4.86
N ALA A 143 -2.43 11.73 3.75
CA ALA A 143 -3.86 11.62 3.48
C ALA A 143 -4.58 10.75 4.53
N PHE A 144 -3.94 9.70 5.07
CA PHE A 144 -4.56 8.88 6.10
C PHE A 144 -4.96 9.67 7.36
N GLN A 145 -4.27 10.77 7.66
CA GLN A 145 -4.61 11.67 8.77
C GLN A 145 -5.91 12.43 8.52
N MET A 146 -6.22 12.76 7.24
CA MET A 146 -7.49 13.41 6.89
C MET A 146 -8.68 12.50 7.17
N PHE A 147 -8.47 11.19 7.00
CA PHE A 147 -9.50 10.17 7.20
C PHE A 147 -9.50 9.60 8.62
N GLU A 148 -8.64 10.12 9.53
CA GLU A 148 -8.50 9.67 10.93
C GLU A 148 -8.21 8.16 11.02
N LEU A 149 -7.25 7.70 10.20
CA LEU A 149 -6.86 6.29 10.12
C LEU A 149 -5.56 5.98 10.86
N ASP A 150 -5.00 6.94 11.61
CA ASP A 150 -3.68 6.87 12.25
C ASP A 150 -3.42 5.56 13.00
N GLU A 151 -4.40 5.06 13.74
CA GLU A 151 -4.25 3.84 14.54
C GLU A 151 -4.26 2.55 13.73
N TYR A 152 -4.73 2.60 12.47
CA TYR A 152 -4.92 1.42 11.62
C TYR A 152 -3.77 1.18 10.65
N ILE A 153 -2.96 2.22 10.34
CA ILE A 153 -1.91 2.13 9.32
C ILE A 153 -0.71 1.36 9.85
N ASP A 154 -0.29 0.33 9.13
CA ASP A 154 0.88 -0.50 9.46
C ASP A 154 2.08 -0.16 8.59
N LEU A 155 1.83 0.15 7.30
CA LEU A 155 2.84 0.59 6.34
C LEU A 155 2.28 1.76 5.52
N VAL A 156 3.18 2.66 5.10
CA VAL A 156 2.88 3.69 4.11
C VAL A 156 4.06 3.84 3.16
N CYS A 157 3.79 4.06 1.88
CA CYS A 157 4.83 4.49 0.96
C CYS A 157 4.62 5.93 0.50
N VAL A 158 5.71 6.64 0.30
CA VAL A 158 5.75 8.04 -0.14
C VAL A 158 6.69 8.20 -1.32
N GLY A 159 6.53 9.28 -2.07
CA GLY A 159 7.37 9.58 -3.22
C GLY A 159 6.93 10.83 -3.97
N LYS A 160 7.30 10.97 -5.22
CA LYS A 160 7.00 12.12 -6.11
C LYS A 160 7.42 13.45 -5.50
N SER A 161 6.65 14.04 -4.58
CA SER A 161 6.95 15.33 -3.95
C SER A 161 8.28 15.36 -3.21
N THR A 162 8.69 14.24 -2.65
CA THR A 162 9.92 14.10 -1.87
C THR A 162 11.19 13.84 -2.71
N GLN A 163 11.09 13.66 -4.04
CA GLN A 163 12.20 13.32 -4.95
C GLN A 163 12.98 12.05 -4.58
N VAL A 164 12.82 11.52 -3.38
CA VAL A 164 13.22 10.21 -2.92
C VAL A 164 11.96 9.45 -2.48
N CYS A 165 11.89 8.15 -2.75
CA CYS A 165 10.75 7.37 -2.30
C CYS A 165 11.11 6.59 -1.03
N ALA A 166 10.10 6.22 -0.26
CA ALA A 166 10.29 5.47 0.96
C ALA A 166 9.13 4.54 1.27
N THR A 167 9.44 3.44 1.95
CA THR A 167 8.49 2.61 2.69
C THR A 167 8.69 2.89 4.17
N ILE A 168 7.64 3.35 4.84
CA ILE A 168 7.63 3.69 6.26
C ILE A 168 6.73 2.67 6.96
N PHE A 169 7.15 2.14 8.11
CA PHE A 169 6.46 1.01 8.74
C PHE A 169 6.63 0.97 10.25
N LYS A 170 5.72 0.24 10.92
CA LYS A 170 5.77 -0.03 12.36
C LYS A 170 6.88 -1.01 12.71
N GLU A 171 7.37 -0.97 13.97
CA GLU A 171 8.38 -1.90 14.51
C GLU A 171 7.97 -3.37 14.29
N ASP A 172 6.71 -3.72 14.52
CA ASP A 172 6.24 -5.11 14.40
C ASP A 172 6.14 -5.63 12.96
N VAL A 173 6.30 -4.75 11.95
CA VAL A 173 6.39 -5.12 10.52
C VAL A 173 7.83 -5.10 10.02
N LYS A 174 8.78 -4.78 10.88
CA LYS A 174 10.21 -4.72 10.53
C LYS A 174 10.69 -6.02 9.88
N PRO A 175 11.29 -5.94 8.68
CA PRO A 175 11.73 -7.13 7.96
C PRO A 175 12.96 -7.78 8.60
N ARG A 176 13.11 -9.08 8.38
CA ARG A 176 14.35 -9.78 8.70
C ARG A 176 15.51 -9.22 7.86
N PRO A 177 16.73 -9.23 8.37
CA PRO A 177 17.90 -8.77 7.61
C PRO A 177 17.98 -9.46 6.24
N GLY A 178 18.29 -8.67 5.19
CA GLY A 178 18.42 -9.17 3.83
C GLY A 178 17.14 -9.19 2.99
N LEU A 179 15.95 -9.00 3.57
CA LEU A 179 14.71 -8.98 2.79
C LEU A 179 14.65 -7.80 1.81
N VAL A 180 15.07 -6.62 2.26
CA VAL A 180 15.10 -5.40 1.46
C VAL A 180 16.51 -4.85 1.39
N SER A 181 16.94 -4.50 0.18
CA SER A 181 18.25 -3.90 -0.08
C SER A 181 18.20 -3.20 -1.44
N GLN A 182 18.81 -2.03 -1.53
CA GLN A 182 18.98 -1.27 -2.78
C GLN A 182 20.24 -0.44 -2.73
N THR A 183 20.90 -0.25 -3.89
CA THR A 183 22.21 0.41 -3.97
C THR A 183 22.12 1.92 -3.73
N PHE A 184 21.14 2.61 -4.31
CA PHE A 184 21.04 4.07 -4.30
C PHE A 184 19.96 4.62 -3.37
N THR A 185 19.69 3.97 -2.25
CA THR A 185 18.63 4.37 -1.30
C THR A 185 18.98 5.62 -0.49
N GLY A 186 20.25 5.99 -0.41
CA GLY A 186 20.73 7.15 0.33
C GLY A 186 21.50 8.13 -0.54
N ALA A 187 21.14 8.29 -1.83
CA ALA A 187 21.80 9.22 -2.73
C ALA A 187 21.71 10.66 -2.20
N THR A 188 22.83 11.29 -1.92
CA THR A 188 22.92 12.62 -1.29
C THR A 188 22.12 13.68 -2.03
N SER A 189 22.15 13.67 -3.37
CA SER A 189 21.38 14.61 -4.19
C SER A 189 19.87 14.49 -4.01
N SER A 190 19.35 13.24 -3.91
CA SER A 190 17.92 13.01 -3.69
C SER A 190 17.49 13.38 -2.28
N LEU A 191 18.34 13.11 -1.27
CA LEU A 191 18.05 13.49 0.12
C LEU A 191 18.06 15.01 0.28
N PHE A 192 19.04 15.69 -0.31
CA PHE A 192 19.10 17.15 -0.29
C PHE A 192 17.90 17.81 -0.99
N ALA A 193 17.39 17.20 -2.06
CA ALA A 193 16.19 17.70 -2.74
C ALA A 193 14.90 17.42 -1.98
N ALA A 194 14.92 16.54 -0.99
CA ALA A 194 13.76 16.20 -0.15
C ALA A 194 13.67 17.07 1.11
N ASP A 195 14.79 17.68 1.51
CA ASP A 195 14.90 18.59 2.67
C ASP A 195 14.35 19.98 2.33
#